data_37a0074de02293d624a4f0035a43941c
#
_entry.id   37a0074de02293d624a4f0035a43941c
#
_cell.length_a   1.000
_cell.length_b   1.000
_cell.length_c   1.000
_cell.angle_alpha   90.00
_cell.angle_beta   90.00
_cell.angle_gamma   90.00
#
_symmetry.space_group_name_H-M   'P 1'
#
loop_
_entity.id
_entity.type
_entity.pdbx_description
1 polymer ?
#
loop_
_entity_poly.entity_id
_entity_poly.type
_entity_poly.pdbx_seq_one_letter_code
_entity_poly.pdbx_strand_id
1 'polypeptide(L)'
;VPSTTATRHVEFVRPRLYPKQQQAIYAPERYSIVEASTKSGKTVGCMVWLAEQAWLGRPGWEYWWIAPVFDQAAIVFRRLKRGLTRGTFTSNETAMSITLLSGATLRFKSADKPDTLYGDDVHAAVIDEATRVKEDAWHAVRSTLTATRGPIRIIGNVKGRKNWAYRMARKAEAGEPGMHYSRITAYDAVQAGVLKQAEIDDARAQLPEAVFRELYEAEPSDDQGNPFGYAAIQARIRPLSEESPFVWGWDLARSNDWTVGIALDKHGDVCRFDRWNQSDLPSTLAAEPRPGESNPAYWELTLRRVRDATGNVPAYVDSTGPGGPIDQALSAGGFKNIEGYVFTQRSKQLLMEGLAVAIQQGSVGYPEGPIVLELESFEYEYTRTGVRYSAPEGQHDDCVTALALARARFVAEQDRRELVGRMLEVMREGVPISRSGEAEASREPMTVYRTRTAAGIAEQRRRAIEAMLRGDDD
;
A
#
# COMPACT_ATOMS: atom_id res chain seq x y z
N VAL A 1 16.22 59.71 -23.87
CA VAL A 1 15.38 58.79 -24.61
C VAL A 1 14.57 58.03 -23.55
N PRO A 2 13.23 58.12 -23.48
CA PRO A 2 12.47 57.33 -22.54
C PRO A 2 12.51 55.86 -23.00
N SER A 3 13.06 54.97 -22.14
CA SER A 3 13.02 53.52 -22.30
C SER A 3 11.58 53.08 -22.21
N THR A 4 10.99 52.72 -23.33
CA THR A 4 9.70 52.02 -23.38
C THR A 4 9.90 50.64 -22.79
N THR A 5 9.55 50.49 -21.53
CA THR A 5 9.47 49.17 -20.86
C THR A 5 8.34 48.39 -21.54
N ALA A 6 8.67 47.50 -22.45
CA ALA A 6 7.71 46.61 -23.08
C ALA A 6 7.05 45.75 -21.98
N THR A 7 5.78 45.96 -21.73
CA THR A 7 4.98 45.15 -20.82
C THR A 7 4.85 43.76 -21.45
N ARG A 8 5.55 42.78 -20.88
CA ARG A 8 5.37 41.38 -21.31
C ARG A 8 4.09 40.84 -20.69
N HIS A 9 3.09 40.60 -21.50
CA HIS A 9 1.92 39.84 -21.08
C HIS A 9 2.28 38.35 -20.99
N VAL A 10 2.08 37.77 -19.82
CA VAL A 10 2.22 36.30 -19.60
C VAL A 10 0.81 35.78 -19.36
N GLU A 11 0.36 34.90 -20.24
CA GLU A 11 -0.91 34.20 -20.05
C GLU A 11 -0.68 32.92 -19.26
N PHE A 12 -1.38 32.77 -18.14
CA PHE A 12 -1.40 31.52 -17.36
C PHE A 12 -2.69 30.77 -17.69
N VAL A 13 -2.56 29.66 -18.41
CA VAL A 13 -3.68 28.77 -18.73
C VAL A 13 -3.86 27.78 -17.57
N ARG A 14 -4.91 28.00 -16.77
CA ARG A 14 -5.26 27.10 -15.69
C ARG A 14 -5.69 25.74 -16.23
N PRO A 15 -5.09 24.61 -15.79
CA PRO A 15 -5.61 23.28 -16.06
C PRO A 15 -7.06 23.15 -15.60
N ARG A 16 -7.87 22.42 -16.33
CA ARG A 16 -9.28 22.21 -15.97
C ARG A 16 -9.37 21.45 -14.65
N LEU A 17 -9.97 22.08 -13.64
CA LEU A 17 -10.32 21.48 -12.36
C LEU A 17 -11.83 21.20 -12.36
N TYR A 18 -12.26 20.06 -11.83
CA TYR A 18 -13.69 19.80 -11.70
C TYR A 18 -14.32 20.55 -10.52
N PRO A 19 -15.65 20.74 -10.49
CA PRO A 19 -16.30 21.67 -9.55
C PRO A 19 -15.96 21.40 -8.07
N LYS A 20 -16.01 20.14 -7.64
CA LYS A 20 -15.73 19.78 -6.24
C LYS A 20 -14.27 20.05 -5.85
N GLN A 21 -13.34 19.83 -6.76
CA GLN A 21 -11.92 20.17 -6.58
C GLN A 21 -11.73 21.69 -6.49
N GLN A 22 -12.41 22.47 -7.33
CA GLN A 22 -12.38 23.93 -7.23
C GLN A 22 -12.93 24.42 -5.91
N GLN A 23 -14.12 23.95 -5.50
CA GLN A 23 -14.74 24.30 -4.24
C GLN A 23 -13.82 24.02 -3.03
N ALA A 24 -13.19 22.85 -3.02
CA ALA A 24 -12.32 22.44 -1.93
C ALA A 24 -11.05 23.30 -1.83
N ILE A 25 -10.39 23.57 -2.96
CA ILE A 25 -9.05 24.18 -2.98
C ILE A 25 -9.12 25.70 -2.99
N TYR A 26 -10.13 26.28 -3.66
CA TYR A 26 -10.30 27.73 -3.79
C TYR A 26 -11.27 28.32 -2.75
N ALA A 27 -11.54 27.57 -1.68
CA ALA A 27 -12.30 28.07 -0.54
C ALA A 27 -11.68 29.37 -0.01
N PRO A 28 -12.50 30.39 0.34
CA PRO A 28 -12.02 31.70 0.77
C PRO A 28 -11.38 31.67 2.17
N GLU A 29 -11.66 30.63 2.94
CA GLU A 29 -11.16 30.48 4.31
C GLU A 29 -9.64 30.37 4.32
N ARG A 30 -9.04 30.86 5.39
CA ARG A 30 -7.59 30.81 5.58
C ARG A 30 -7.06 29.38 5.60
N TYR A 31 -7.79 28.50 6.28
CA TYR A 31 -7.47 27.07 6.38
C TYR A 31 -8.47 26.25 5.57
N SER A 32 -8.02 25.58 4.53
CA SER A 32 -8.85 24.58 3.85
C SER A 32 -8.27 23.19 4.06
N ILE A 33 -9.05 22.33 4.70
CA ILE A 33 -8.69 20.94 4.98
C ILE A 33 -9.45 20.05 3.99
N VAL A 34 -8.69 19.29 3.22
CA VAL A 34 -9.24 18.43 2.14
C VAL A 34 -8.85 16.98 2.39
N GLU A 35 -9.77 16.22 2.92
CA GLU A 35 -9.67 14.78 2.97
C GLU A 35 -10.02 14.22 1.58
N ALA A 36 -9.05 13.61 0.89
CA ALA A 36 -9.26 13.25 -0.48
C ALA A 36 -8.67 11.87 -0.83
N SER A 37 -9.44 11.12 -1.62
CA SER A 37 -9.03 9.80 -2.11
C SER A 37 -7.74 9.85 -2.93
N THR A 38 -7.15 8.68 -3.12
CA THR A 38 -6.02 8.52 -4.05
C THR A 38 -6.45 8.90 -5.48
N LYS A 39 -5.53 9.51 -6.24
CA LYS A 39 -5.75 9.91 -7.65
C LYS A 39 -6.94 10.85 -7.92
N SER A 40 -7.55 11.43 -6.90
CA SER A 40 -8.63 12.43 -7.06
C SER A 40 -8.16 13.79 -7.60
N GLY A 41 -6.86 13.96 -7.84
CA GLY A 41 -6.31 15.22 -8.38
C GLY A 41 -6.02 16.30 -7.33
N LYS A 42 -6.08 15.98 -6.02
CA LYS A 42 -5.79 16.91 -4.91
C LYS A 42 -4.47 17.66 -5.09
N THR A 43 -3.38 16.92 -5.35
CA THR A 43 -2.03 17.48 -5.53
C THR A 43 -1.95 18.43 -6.73
N VAL A 44 -2.58 18.09 -7.86
CA VAL A 44 -2.59 18.95 -9.06
C VAL A 44 -3.32 20.24 -8.79
N GLY A 45 -4.50 20.18 -8.18
CA GLY A 45 -5.30 21.36 -7.87
C GLY A 45 -4.60 22.31 -6.91
N CYS A 46 -3.99 21.81 -5.83
CA CYS A 46 -3.25 22.62 -4.88
C CYS A 46 -1.96 23.19 -5.47
N MET A 47 -1.28 22.44 -6.35
CA MET A 47 -0.11 22.92 -7.07
C MET A 47 -0.46 24.14 -7.96
N VAL A 48 -1.58 24.07 -8.68
CA VAL A 48 -2.08 25.18 -9.50
C VAL A 48 -2.43 26.37 -8.62
N TRP A 49 -3.20 26.15 -7.55
CA TRP A 49 -3.56 27.19 -6.60
C TRP A 49 -2.34 27.90 -6.01
N LEU A 50 -1.33 27.15 -5.53
CA LEU A 50 -0.13 27.72 -4.95
C LEU A 50 0.69 28.53 -5.97
N ALA A 51 0.76 28.05 -7.21
CA ALA A 51 1.41 28.77 -8.30
C ALA A 51 0.69 30.11 -8.61
N GLU A 52 -0.64 30.11 -8.63
CA GLU A 52 -1.44 31.34 -8.82
C GLU A 52 -1.23 32.33 -7.67
N GLN A 53 -1.19 31.85 -6.41
CA GLN A 53 -0.86 32.71 -5.27
C GLN A 53 0.53 33.36 -5.44
N ALA A 54 1.52 32.61 -5.90
CA ALA A 54 2.87 33.10 -6.14
C ALA A 54 2.93 34.06 -7.35
N TRP A 55 2.12 33.87 -8.40
CA TRP A 55 2.01 34.82 -9.52
C TRP A 55 1.48 36.18 -9.08
N LEU A 56 0.56 36.22 -8.12
CA LEU A 56 0.01 37.45 -7.53
C LEU A 56 0.94 38.04 -6.47
N GLY A 57 2.04 37.34 -6.13
CA GLY A 57 3.01 37.74 -5.13
C GLY A 57 3.95 38.84 -5.59
N ARG A 58 4.85 39.23 -4.70
CA ARG A 58 5.84 40.29 -4.90
C ARG A 58 7.26 39.78 -4.68
N PRO A 59 8.31 40.49 -5.12
CA PRO A 59 9.68 40.12 -4.82
C PRO A 59 9.91 39.90 -3.33
N GLY A 60 10.55 38.81 -2.98
CA GLY A 60 10.82 38.39 -1.60
C GLY A 60 9.69 37.65 -0.89
N TRP A 61 8.52 37.49 -1.54
CA TRP A 61 7.46 36.70 -0.95
C TRP A 61 7.71 35.18 -1.17
N GLU A 62 7.49 34.39 -0.09
CA GLU A 62 7.73 32.97 -0.04
C GLU A 62 6.41 32.16 -0.03
N TYR A 63 6.39 31.09 -0.82
CA TYR A 63 5.26 30.17 -0.98
C TYR A 63 5.75 28.75 -0.82
N TRP A 64 5.15 27.98 0.09
CA TRP A 64 5.70 26.69 0.45
C TRP A 64 4.81 25.52 0.06
N TRP A 65 5.45 24.53 -0.55
CA TRP A 65 4.93 23.16 -0.67
C TRP A 65 5.66 22.27 0.32
N ILE A 66 4.93 21.68 1.27
CA ILE A 66 5.49 20.81 2.30
C ILE A 66 4.96 19.40 2.06
N ALA A 67 5.87 18.40 1.99
CA ALA A 67 5.56 16.99 1.87
C ALA A 67 6.21 16.19 3.00
N PRO A 68 5.72 15.00 3.36
CA PRO A 68 6.30 14.18 4.42
C PRO A 68 7.78 13.94 4.25
N VAL A 69 8.23 13.64 3.02
CA VAL A 69 9.63 13.35 2.70
C VAL A 69 10.10 14.12 1.47
N PHE A 70 11.43 14.31 1.36
CA PHE A 70 12.06 15.10 0.30
C PHE A 70 11.67 14.63 -1.12
N ASP A 71 11.67 13.34 -1.38
CA ASP A 71 11.35 12.80 -2.71
C ASP A 71 9.93 13.15 -3.18
N GLN A 72 8.96 13.23 -2.25
CA GLN A 72 7.59 13.64 -2.59
C GLN A 72 7.52 15.13 -2.93
N ALA A 73 8.23 15.98 -2.19
CA ALA A 73 8.37 17.39 -2.54
C ALA A 73 9.04 17.57 -3.92
N ALA A 74 10.09 16.78 -4.21
CA ALA A 74 10.80 16.78 -5.48
C ALA A 74 9.92 16.36 -6.69
N ILE A 75 8.96 15.46 -6.49
CA ILE A 75 7.99 15.09 -7.55
C ILE A 75 7.16 16.31 -7.93
N VAL A 76 6.65 17.06 -6.96
CA VAL A 76 5.79 18.23 -7.20
C VAL A 76 6.62 19.37 -7.81
N PHE A 77 7.82 19.62 -7.33
CA PHE A 77 8.77 20.56 -7.92
C PHE A 77 8.98 20.29 -9.41
N ARG A 78 9.36 19.06 -9.78
CA ARG A 78 9.58 18.67 -11.18
C ARG A 78 8.31 18.80 -12.02
N ARG A 79 7.14 18.47 -11.45
CA ARG A 79 5.86 18.57 -12.14
C ARG A 79 5.49 20.04 -12.42
N LEU A 80 5.61 20.92 -11.43
CA LEU A 80 5.35 22.33 -11.60
C LEU A 80 6.31 22.97 -12.61
N LYS A 81 7.63 22.68 -12.48
CA LYS A 81 8.64 23.17 -13.42
C LYS A 81 8.34 22.80 -14.88
N ARG A 82 7.81 21.60 -15.13
CA ARG A 82 7.40 21.18 -16.48
C ARG A 82 6.11 21.86 -16.96
N GLY A 83 5.23 22.25 -16.05
CA GLY A 83 3.95 22.88 -16.38
C GLY A 83 4.06 24.39 -16.61
N LEU A 84 5.13 25.04 -16.15
CA LEU A 84 5.35 26.48 -16.32
C LEU A 84 5.99 26.80 -17.68
N THR A 85 5.56 27.90 -18.28
CA THR A 85 6.11 28.39 -19.55
C THR A 85 7.59 28.77 -19.40
N ARG A 86 8.43 28.30 -20.32
CA ARG A 86 9.86 28.65 -20.33
C ARG A 86 10.05 30.17 -20.43
N GLY A 87 11.01 30.69 -19.67
CA GLY A 87 11.30 32.13 -19.61
C GLY A 87 10.42 32.92 -18.66
N THR A 88 9.43 32.31 -17.99
CA THR A 88 8.59 32.97 -16.97
C THR A 88 9.04 32.67 -15.55
N PHE A 89 10.07 31.86 -15.38
CA PHE A 89 10.63 31.48 -14.07
C PHE A 89 12.10 31.12 -14.17
N THR A 90 12.79 31.11 -13.03
CA THR A 90 14.09 30.48 -12.81
C THR A 90 13.94 29.36 -11.77
N SER A 91 14.77 28.35 -11.80
CA SER A 91 14.72 27.25 -10.83
C SER A 91 16.10 26.95 -10.26
N ASN A 92 16.12 26.58 -8.98
CA ASN A 92 17.30 26.07 -8.30
C ASN A 92 17.03 24.65 -7.81
N GLU A 93 17.69 23.65 -8.41
CA GLU A 93 17.50 22.22 -8.11
C GLU A 93 18.01 21.86 -6.71
N THR A 94 19.11 22.48 -6.27
CA THR A 94 19.72 22.22 -4.97
C THR A 94 18.85 22.80 -3.85
N ALA A 95 18.34 24.03 -4.03
CA ALA A 95 17.48 24.68 -3.06
C ALA A 95 16.00 24.26 -3.19
N MET A 96 15.67 23.42 -4.17
CA MET A 96 14.30 23.01 -4.49
C MET A 96 13.35 24.21 -4.55
N SER A 97 13.69 25.21 -5.37
CA SER A 97 12.93 26.45 -5.48
C SER A 97 12.69 26.90 -6.91
N ILE A 98 11.56 27.59 -7.12
CA ILE A 98 11.16 28.21 -8.38
C ILE A 98 10.86 29.67 -8.10
N THR A 99 11.58 30.59 -8.72
CA THR A 99 11.31 32.03 -8.63
C THR A 99 10.62 32.48 -9.91
N LEU A 100 9.44 33.05 -9.76
CA LEU A 100 8.60 33.56 -10.85
C LEU A 100 9.03 34.95 -11.31
N LEU A 101 8.54 35.41 -12.46
CA LEU A 101 8.77 36.79 -12.92
C LEU A 101 8.21 37.85 -11.98
N SER A 102 7.22 37.51 -11.14
CA SER A 102 6.74 38.38 -10.04
C SER A 102 7.83 38.65 -8.98
N GLY A 103 8.94 37.90 -8.97
CA GLY A 103 9.96 37.89 -7.94
C GLY A 103 9.60 37.09 -6.70
N ALA A 104 8.42 36.47 -6.67
CA ALA A 104 8.00 35.54 -5.62
C ALA A 104 8.64 34.16 -5.82
N THR A 105 8.92 33.49 -4.70
CA THR A 105 9.60 32.19 -4.72
C THR A 105 8.72 31.07 -4.14
N LEU A 106 8.57 30.00 -4.89
CA LEU A 106 7.99 28.73 -4.40
C LEU A 106 9.12 27.84 -3.89
N ARG A 107 8.99 27.34 -2.67
CA ARG A 107 9.93 26.35 -2.08
C ARG A 107 9.23 25.03 -1.80
N PHE A 108 9.95 23.96 -2.08
CA PHE A 108 9.49 22.59 -1.90
C PHE A 108 10.29 21.97 -0.77
N LYS A 109 9.64 21.78 0.38
CA LYS A 109 10.27 21.40 1.64
C LYS A 109 9.80 20.02 2.12
N SER A 110 10.67 19.33 2.85
CA SER A 110 10.35 18.09 3.57
C SER A 110 9.95 18.41 5.00
N ALA A 111 8.99 17.66 5.53
CA ALA A 111 8.57 17.70 6.92
C ALA A 111 9.34 16.73 7.83
N ASP A 112 10.35 16.00 7.30
CA ASP A 112 11.15 15.03 8.08
C ASP A 112 11.81 15.65 9.32
N LYS A 113 12.26 16.93 9.17
CA LYS A 113 12.94 17.70 10.21
C LYS A 113 12.15 18.97 10.50
N PRO A 114 11.21 18.97 11.44
CA PRO A 114 10.35 20.11 11.76
C PRO A 114 11.09 21.42 12.02
N ASP A 115 12.25 21.35 12.69
CA ASP A 115 13.04 22.53 13.05
C ASP A 115 13.54 23.32 11.83
N THR A 116 13.67 22.69 10.67
CA THR A 116 14.07 23.37 9.42
C THR A 116 12.95 24.17 8.76
N LEU A 117 11.74 24.10 9.32
CA LEU A 117 10.57 24.82 8.83
C LEU A 117 10.29 26.13 9.58
N TYR A 118 11.14 26.52 10.53
CA TYR A 118 11.04 27.81 11.21
C TYR A 118 11.85 28.91 10.48
N GLY A 119 11.54 30.16 10.76
CA GLY A 119 12.38 31.31 10.46
C GLY A 119 12.03 32.12 9.21
N ASP A 120 11.14 31.69 8.36
CA ASP A 120 10.71 32.42 7.16
C ASP A 120 9.29 33.02 7.33
N ASP A 121 8.98 34.11 6.63
CA ASP A 121 7.63 34.66 6.49
C ASP A 121 6.96 34.09 5.24
N VAL A 122 6.01 33.19 5.41
CA VAL A 122 5.34 32.46 4.32
C VAL A 122 4.00 33.11 3.98
N HIS A 123 3.74 33.32 2.69
CA HIS A 123 2.55 34.05 2.22
C HIS A 123 1.40 33.10 1.79
N ALA A 124 1.69 31.88 1.41
CA ALA A 124 0.73 30.79 1.34
C ALA A 124 1.47 29.44 1.41
N ALA A 125 0.78 28.40 1.87
CA ALA A 125 1.37 27.08 1.99
C ALA A 125 0.41 25.96 1.58
N VAL A 126 0.99 24.82 1.19
CA VAL A 126 0.31 23.52 1.04
C VAL A 126 1.04 22.50 1.89
N ILE A 127 0.33 21.77 2.74
CA ILE A 127 0.81 20.53 3.37
C ILE A 127 0.16 19.37 2.65
N ASP A 128 0.96 18.62 1.91
CA ASP A 128 0.54 17.42 1.16
C ASP A 128 0.74 16.16 2.03
N GLU A 129 -0.16 15.20 1.90
CA GLU A 129 -0.19 13.96 2.69
C GLU A 129 -0.12 14.26 4.21
N ALA A 130 -0.95 15.18 4.68
CA ALA A 130 -0.91 15.76 6.03
C ALA A 130 -1.01 14.72 7.16
N THR A 131 -1.73 13.61 6.95
CA THR A 131 -1.82 12.51 7.93
C THR A 131 -0.50 11.78 8.17
N ARG A 132 0.50 11.99 7.30
CA ARG A 132 1.86 11.44 7.40
C ARG A 132 2.88 12.45 7.89
N VAL A 133 2.48 13.69 8.07
CA VAL A 133 3.32 14.79 8.60
C VAL A 133 3.19 14.83 10.11
N LYS A 134 4.32 14.93 10.82
CA LYS A 134 4.33 15.08 12.29
C LYS A 134 3.67 16.38 12.73
N GLU A 135 3.00 16.38 13.88
CA GLU A 135 2.32 17.56 14.42
C GLU A 135 3.28 18.73 14.66
N ASP A 136 4.52 18.45 15.08
CA ASP A 136 5.55 19.51 15.25
C ASP A 136 5.87 20.26 13.96
N ALA A 137 5.86 19.56 12.80
CA ALA A 137 6.02 20.22 11.51
C ALA A 137 4.82 21.13 11.18
N TRP A 138 3.60 20.74 11.56
CA TRP A 138 2.44 21.62 11.47
C TRP A 138 2.62 22.86 12.34
N HIS A 139 3.09 22.71 13.59
CA HIS A 139 3.36 23.86 14.48
C HIS A 139 4.38 24.82 13.87
N ALA A 140 5.47 24.30 13.29
CA ALA A 140 6.48 25.10 12.60
C ALA A 140 5.89 25.87 11.42
N VAL A 141 5.19 25.20 10.49
CA VAL A 141 4.55 25.85 9.34
C VAL A 141 3.51 26.88 9.78
N ARG A 142 2.71 26.56 10.80
CA ARG A 142 1.73 27.48 11.35
C ARG A 142 2.37 28.78 11.87
N SER A 143 3.56 28.68 12.47
CA SER A 143 4.29 29.86 12.98
C SER A 143 4.77 30.76 11.85
N THR A 144 5.25 30.24 10.73
CA THR A 144 5.74 31.00 9.56
C THR A 144 4.63 31.79 8.84
N LEU A 145 3.38 31.34 8.98
CA LEU A 145 2.19 32.02 8.42
C LEU A 145 1.62 33.10 9.35
N THR A 146 2.25 33.38 10.49
CA THR A 146 1.68 34.28 11.52
C THR A 146 1.72 35.74 11.09
N ALA A 147 2.87 36.24 10.67
CA ALA A 147 3.07 37.62 10.26
C ALA A 147 2.28 37.97 9.00
N THR A 148 2.29 37.09 8.02
CA THR A 148 1.64 37.28 6.72
C THR A 148 0.14 37.05 6.73
N ARG A 149 -0.37 36.27 7.72
CA ARG A 149 -1.71 35.68 7.74
C ARG A 149 -2.03 34.88 6.50
N GLY A 150 -1.00 34.29 5.86
CA GLY A 150 -1.10 33.53 4.62
C GLY A 150 -2.10 32.38 4.72
N PRO A 151 -2.84 32.10 3.62
CA PRO A 151 -3.75 30.95 3.55
C PRO A 151 -2.99 29.64 3.42
N ILE A 152 -3.60 28.54 3.88
CA ILE A 152 -3.00 27.22 3.79
C ILE A 152 -4.02 26.18 3.32
N ARG A 153 -3.53 25.23 2.53
CA ARG A 153 -4.26 24.02 2.10
C ARG A 153 -3.60 22.80 2.75
N ILE A 154 -4.38 22.06 3.51
CA ILE A 154 -3.96 20.84 4.22
C ILE A 154 -4.67 19.69 3.54
N ILE A 155 -3.91 18.90 2.78
CA ILE A 155 -4.48 17.86 1.91
C ILE A 155 -3.86 16.50 2.20
N GLY A 156 -4.61 15.45 2.01
CA GLY A 156 -4.11 14.08 2.17
C GLY A 156 -5.21 13.05 2.08
N ASN A 157 -4.79 11.80 2.06
CA ASN A 157 -5.69 10.69 2.32
C ASN A 157 -6.02 10.67 3.82
N VAL A 158 -7.20 10.16 4.14
CA VAL A 158 -7.55 9.88 5.54
C VAL A 158 -6.71 8.70 6.03
N LYS A 159 -6.29 8.73 7.27
CA LYS A 159 -5.59 7.62 7.92
C LYS A 159 -5.94 7.58 9.40
N GLY A 160 -6.79 6.65 9.82
CA GLY A 160 -7.23 6.52 11.19
C GLY A 160 -7.76 7.83 11.81
N ARG A 161 -8.04 7.82 13.09
CA ARG A 161 -8.69 8.96 13.80
C ARG A 161 -7.79 9.68 14.80
N LYS A 162 -6.57 9.20 15.08
CA LYS A 162 -5.71 9.73 16.17
C LYS A 162 -4.77 10.86 15.75
N ASN A 163 -4.54 11.10 14.45
CA ASN A 163 -3.59 12.10 14.00
C ASN A 163 -4.13 13.55 14.06
N TRP A 164 -3.22 14.53 14.04
CA TRP A 164 -3.55 15.95 14.14
C TRP A 164 -4.38 16.45 12.95
N ALA A 165 -4.11 15.97 11.74
CA ALA A 165 -4.82 16.39 10.54
C ALA A 165 -6.28 15.96 10.59
N TYR A 166 -6.57 14.75 11.09
CA TYR A 166 -7.94 14.28 11.33
C TYR A 166 -8.67 15.17 12.37
N ARG A 167 -8.00 15.46 13.51
CA ARG A 167 -8.59 16.35 14.52
C ARG A 167 -8.91 17.73 13.94
N MET A 168 -8.03 18.27 13.10
CA MET A 168 -8.25 19.55 12.43
C MET A 168 -9.38 19.48 11.40
N ALA A 169 -9.48 18.40 10.62
CA ALA A 169 -10.58 18.16 9.70
C ALA A 169 -11.93 18.12 10.42
N ARG A 170 -12.01 17.45 11.58
CA ARG A 170 -13.27 17.43 12.38
C ARG A 170 -13.65 18.80 12.93
N LYS A 171 -12.70 19.63 13.34
CA LYS A 171 -12.98 21.01 13.74
C LYS A 171 -13.52 21.84 12.58
N ALA A 172 -12.92 21.73 11.41
CA ALA A 172 -13.38 22.43 10.21
C ALA A 172 -14.78 21.97 9.76
N GLU A 173 -15.04 20.66 9.82
CA GLU A 173 -16.36 20.07 9.52
C GLU A 173 -17.44 20.55 10.49
N ALA A 174 -17.08 20.75 11.77
CA ALA A 174 -17.96 21.33 12.78
C ALA A 174 -18.21 22.84 12.63
N GLY A 175 -17.63 23.49 11.59
CA GLY A 175 -17.85 24.90 11.29
C GLY A 175 -16.98 25.87 12.09
N GLU A 176 -15.77 25.45 12.51
CA GLU A 176 -14.81 26.36 13.17
C GLU A 176 -14.51 27.59 12.31
N PRO A 177 -14.63 28.82 12.84
CA PRO A 177 -14.44 30.03 12.06
C PRO A 177 -13.07 30.13 11.38
N GLY A 178 -13.06 30.50 10.09
CA GLY A 178 -11.85 30.60 9.26
C GLY A 178 -11.31 29.28 8.75
N MET A 179 -12.04 28.17 8.94
CA MET A 179 -11.73 26.85 8.42
C MET A 179 -12.78 26.39 7.43
N HIS A 180 -12.33 25.75 6.35
CA HIS A 180 -13.16 25.07 5.37
C HIS A 180 -12.82 23.57 5.36
N TYR A 181 -13.84 22.73 5.29
CA TYR A 181 -13.70 21.30 5.15
C TYR A 181 -14.28 20.81 3.82
N SER A 182 -13.55 19.92 3.16
CA SER A 182 -14.05 19.21 2.00
C SER A 182 -13.58 17.77 2.00
N ARG A 183 -14.49 16.89 1.57
CA ARG A 183 -14.19 15.48 1.30
C ARG A 183 -14.33 15.20 -0.19
N ILE A 184 -13.30 14.61 -0.79
CA ILE A 184 -13.27 14.22 -2.20
C ILE A 184 -13.03 12.71 -2.31
N THR A 185 -13.99 11.98 -2.79
CA THR A 185 -13.91 10.52 -2.98
C THR A 185 -13.41 10.16 -4.38
N ALA A 186 -13.06 8.89 -4.58
CA ALA A 186 -12.74 8.38 -5.92
C ALA A 186 -13.95 8.43 -6.87
N TYR A 187 -15.16 8.30 -6.34
CA TYR A 187 -16.40 8.42 -7.13
C TYR A 187 -16.61 9.84 -7.68
N ASP A 188 -16.24 10.88 -6.93
CA ASP A 188 -16.24 12.26 -7.42
C ASP A 188 -15.28 12.43 -8.61
N ALA A 189 -14.12 11.76 -8.55
CA ALA A 189 -13.13 11.76 -9.63
C ALA A 189 -13.60 10.95 -10.85
N VAL A 190 -14.36 9.85 -10.64
CA VAL A 190 -15.02 9.10 -11.73
C VAL A 190 -16.07 9.97 -12.41
N GLN A 191 -16.94 10.62 -11.65
CA GLN A 191 -17.97 11.51 -12.17
C GLN A 191 -17.36 12.68 -12.97
N ALA A 192 -16.19 13.15 -12.57
CA ALA A 192 -15.43 14.18 -13.27
C ALA A 192 -14.65 13.68 -14.49
N GLY A 193 -14.65 12.37 -14.79
CA GLY A 193 -13.89 11.76 -15.86
C GLY A 193 -12.37 11.67 -15.63
N VAL A 194 -11.92 11.83 -14.38
CA VAL A 194 -10.50 11.74 -13.99
C VAL A 194 -10.10 10.29 -13.74
N LEU A 195 -11.01 9.47 -13.21
CA LEU A 195 -10.85 8.04 -12.99
C LEU A 195 -11.90 7.24 -13.74
N LYS A 196 -11.62 5.98 -13.99
CA LYS A 196 -12.59 5.03 -14.56
C LYS A 196 -13.23 4.20 -13.43
N GLN A 197 -14.55 3.93 -13.53
CA GLN A 197 -15.25 3.11 -12.54
C GLN A 197 -14.60 1.71 -12.39
N ALA A 198 -14.18 1.10 -13.50
CA ALA A 198 -13.53 -0.21 -13.50
C ALA A 198 -12.29 -0.28 -12.62
N GLU A 199 -11.51 0.81 -12.48
CA GLU A 199 -10.35 0.87 -11.59
C GLU A 199 -10.77 0.86 -10.12
N ILE A 200 -11.92 1.45 -9.80
CA ILE A 200 -12.48 1.46 -8.44
C ILE A 200 -13.02 0.08 -8.08
N ASP A 201 -13.72 -0.56 -9.02
CA ASP A 201 -14.28 -1.89 -8.83
C ASP A 201 -13.17 -2.94 -8.66
N ASP A 202 -12.10 -2.86 -9.45
CA ASP A 202 -10.91 -3.71 -9.33
C ASP A 202 -10.22 -3.52 -7.97
N ALA A 203 -10.04 -2.26 -7.55
CA ALA A 203 -9.44 -1.96 -6.24
C ALA A 203 -10.30 -2.48 -5.09
N ARG A 204 -11.63 -2.35 -5.17
CA ARG A 204 -12.55 -2.88 -4.14
C ARG A 204 -12.48 -4.39 -4.02
N ALA A 205 -12.28 -5.09 -5.12
CA ALA A 205 -12.14 -6.55 -5.12
C ALA A 205 -10.80 -7.04 -4.55
N GLN A 206 -9.76 -6.20 -4.60
CA GLN A 206 -8.39 -6.58 -4.24
C GLN A 206 -7.92 -6.06 -2.88
N LEU A 207 -8.58 -5.04 -2.33
CA LEU A 207 -8.14 -4.39 -1.09
C LEU A 207 -9.04 -4.75 0.08
N PRO A 208 -8.47 -4.88 1.29
CA PRO A 208 -9.26 -4.94 2.52
C PRO A 208 -10.19 -3.73 2.65
N GLU A 209 -11.39 -3.93 3.18
CA GLU A 209 -12.42 -2.89 3.28
C GLU A 209 -11.91 -1.61 3.96
N ALA A 210 -11.17 -1.73 5.08
CA ALA A 210 -10.60 -0.59 5.79
C ALA A 210 -9.64 0.22 4.93
N VAL A 211 -8.76 -0.46 4.17
CA VAL A 211 -7.80 0.17 3.25
C VAL A 211 -8.53 0.82 2.08
N PHE A 212 -9.54 0.13 1.52
CA PHE A 212 -10.35 0.67 0.43
C PHE A 212 -11.08 1.95 0.85
N ARG A 213 -11.73 1.94 2.02
CA ARG A 213 -12.45 3.11 2.55
C ARG A 213 -11.54 4.31 2.75
N GLU A 214 -10.35 4.12 3.33
CA GLU A 214 -9.38 5.21 3.51
C GLU A 214 -8.86 5.76 2.18
N LEU A 215 -8.46 4.88 1.26
CA LEU A 215 -7.83 5.29 0.01
C LEU A 215 -8.79 5.82 -1.04
N TYR A 216 -10.00 5.27 -1.14
CA TYR A 216 -10.95 5.55 -2.23
C TYR A 216 -12.20 6.30 -1.78
N GLU A 217 -12.65 6.10 -0.55
CA GLU A 217 -13.83 6.77 -0.02
C GLU A 217 -13.50 7.97 0.87
N ALA A 218 -12.22 8.18 1.20
CA ALA A 218 -11.76 9.19 2.15
C ALA A 218 -12.53 9.08 3.48
N GLU A 219 -12.69 7.86 3.98
CA GLU A 219 -13.31 7.54 5.27
C GLU A 219 -12.29 6.92 6.21
N PRO A 220 -12.14 7.46 7.45
CA PRO A 220 -11.23 6.86 8.42
C PRO A 220 -11.75 5.50 8.86
N SER A 221 -10.88 4.51 8.93
CA SER A 221 -11.23 3.25 9.58
C SER A 221 -11.34 3.45 11.09
N ASP A 222 -12.29 2.74 11.70
CA ASP A 222 -12.44 2.70 13.16
C ASP A 222 -11.37 1.81 13.82
N ASP A 223 -10.80 0.88 13.06
CA ASP A 223 -9.92 -0.18 13.52
C ASP A 223 -8.46 0.25 13.76
N GLN A 224 -8.20 1.54 13.93
CA GLN A 224 -6.90 2.11 14.36
C GLN A 224 -5.69 1.67 13.53
N GLY A 225 -5.87 1.24 12.27
CA GLY A 225 -4.82 0.71 11.42
C GLY A 225 -4.79 -0.82 11.34
N ASN A 226 -5.72 -1.51 11.97
CA ASN A 226 -5.85 -2.96 11.82
C ASN A 226 -6.45 -3.30 10.43
N PRO A 227 -5.78 -4.11 9.60
CA PRO A 227 -6.24 -4.42 8.24
C PRO A 227 -7.38 -5.44 8.21
N PHE A 228 -7.57 -6.19 9.28
CA PHE A 228 -8.52 -7.31 9.34
C PHE A 228 -9.90 -6.87 9.82
N GLY A 229 -9.97 -5.86 10.70
CA GLY A 229 -11.19 -5.37 11.33
C GLY A 229 -11.63 -6.20 12.54
N TYR A 230 -11.74 -5.56 13.72
CA TYR A 230 -12.04 -6.25 14.97
C TYR A 230 -13.30 -7.13 14.89
N ALA A 231 -14.39 -6.58 14.37
CA ALA A 231 -15.66 -7.33 14.25
C ALA A 231 -15.52 -8.55 13.33
N ALA A 232 -14.75 -8.43 12.24
CA ALA A 232 -14.51 -9.54 11.33
C ALA A 232 -13.63 -10.61 11.98
N ILE A 233 -12.59 -10.22 12.73
CA ILE A 233 -11.75 -11.16 13.50
C ILE A 233 -12.61 -11.97 14.46
N GLN A 234 -13.40 -11.31 15.29
CA GLN A 234 -14.26 -11.97 16.29
C GLN A 234 -15.29 -12.91 15.64
N ALA A 235 -15.86 -12.54 14.51
CA ALA A 235 -16.83 -13.37 13.79
C ALA A 235 -16.25 -14.66 13.17
N ARG A 236 -14.91 -14.82 13.16
CA ARG A 236 -14.22 -16.00 12.58
C ARG A 236 -13.67 -16.93 13.65
N ILE A 237 -13.82 -16.61 14.93
CA ILE A 237 -13.40 -17.49 16.02
C ILE A 237 -14.30 -18.71 16.05
N ARG A 238 -13.71 -19.88 15.92
CA ARG A 238 -14.37 -21.19 16.01
C ARG A 238 -13.38 -22.26 16.48
N PRO A 239 -13.85 -23.38 17.05
CA PRO A 239 -12.95 -24.47 17.45
C PRO A 239 -12.10 -24.97 16.27
N LEU A 240 -10.96 -25.61 16.58
CA LEU A 240 -10.17 -26.34 15.57
C LEU A 240 -11.06 -27.34 14.84
N SER A 241 -10.98 -27.36 13.52
CA SER A 241 -11.66 -28.35 12.69
C SER A 241 -11.09 -29.75 12.93
N GLU A 242 -11.95 -30.75 12.98
CA GLU A 242 -11.57 -32.18 13.11
C GLU A 242 -11.13 -32.78 11.77
N GLU A 243 -11.32 -32.05 10.66
CA GLU A 243 -10.94 -32.47 9.31
C GLU A 243 -9.40 -32.62 9.15
N SER A 244 -9.02 -33.37 8.12
CA SER A 244 -7.61 -33.56 7.80
C SER A 244 -7.02 -32.29 7.15
N PRO A 245 -5.71 -32.01 7.38
CA PRO A 245 -5.01 -30.93 6.73
C PRO A 245 -5.09 -31.01 5.20
N PHE A 246 -5.45 -29.89 4.57
CA PHE A 246 -5.45 -29.73 3.13
C PHE A 246 -4.21 -28.98 2.65
N VAL A 247 -3.76 -27.97 3.43
CA VAL A 247 -2.52 -27.22 3.22
C VAL A 247 -1.91 -26.78 4.55
N TRP A 248 -0.61 -26.43 4.54
CA TRP A 248 0.11 -25.85 5.66
C TRP A 248 0.72 -24.50 5.30
N GLY A 249 0.84 -23.63 6.32
CA GLY A 249 1.69 -22.45 6.31
C GLY A 249 2.62 -22.47 7.52
N TRP A 250 3.91 -22.20 7.30
CA TRP A 250 4.94 -22.24 8.32
C TRP A 250 5.71 -20.94 8.39
N ASP A 251 5.76 -20.33 9.58
CA ASP A 251 6.70 -19.27 9.95
C ASP A 251 7.74 -19.83 10.91
N LEU A 252 9.01 -19.77 10.52
CA LEU A 252 10.09 -20.47 11.22
C LEU A 252 11.05 -19.51 11.92
N ALA A 253 11.07 -19.53 13.23
CA ALA A 253 12.02 -18.79 14.04
C ALA A 253 13.40 -19.47 14.13
N ARG A 254 14.45 -18.68 14.02
CA ARG A 254 15.85 -19.14 14.16
C ARG A 254 16.42 -18.95 15.56
N SER A 255 15.86 -18.05 16.34
CA SER A 255 16.34 -17.70 17.67
C SER A 255 15.16 -17.49 18.62
N ASN A 256 15.08 -16.37 19.31
CA ASN A 256 14.14 -16.12 20.41
C ASN A 256 12.67 -15.90 20.01
N ASP A 257 12.32 -16.08 18.75
CA ASP A 257 10.96 -15.91 18.25
C ASP A 257 10.20 -17.25 18.19
N TRP A 258 8.93 -17.22 17.82
CA TRP A 258 8.08 -18.40 17.74
C TRP A 258 8.15 -19.06 16.37
N THR A 259 8.33 -20.37 16.34
CA THR A 259 8.00 -21.16 15.16
C THR A 259 6.52 -21.51 15.21
N VAL A 260 5.80 -21.17 14.16
CA VAL A 260 4.35 -21.37 14.06
C VAL A 260 4.01 -22.14 12.80
N GLY A 261 3.21 -23.19 12.95
CA GLY A 261 2.59 -23.95 11.87
C GLY A 261 1.08 -23.92 11.95
N ILE A 262 0.43 -23.59 10.84
CA ILE A 262 -1.03 -23.58 10.73
C ILE A 262 -1.45 -24.42 9.53
N ALA A 263 -2.31 -25.42 9.77
CA ALA A 263 -2.96 -26.14 8.70
C ALA A 263 -4.40 -25.73 8.52
N LEU A 264 -4.81 -25.58 7.28
CA LEU A 264 -6.20 -25.38 6.90
C LEU A 264 -6.76 -26.70 6.33
N ASP A 265 -8.03 -26.96 6.63
CA ASP A 265 -8.79 -28.03 6.00
C ASP A 265 -9.28 -27.63 4.60
N LYS A 266 -10.03 -28.51 3.94
CA LYS A 266 -10.62 -28.27 2.60
C LYS A 266 -11.64 -27.13 2.53
N HIS A 267 -12.12 -26.65 3.67
CA HIS A 267 -13.09 -25.54 3.78
C HIS A 267 -12.41 -24.21 4.12
N GLY A 268 -11.13 -24.23 4.48
CA GLY A 268 -10.34 -23.07 4.85
C GLY A 268 -10.31 -22.82 6.36
N ASP A 269 -10.82 -23.73 7.18
CA ASP A 269 -10.76 -23.61 8.62
C ASP A 269 -9.49 -24.23 9.20
N VAL A 270 -8.97 -23.62 10.28
CA VAL A 270 -7.77 -24.12 10.95
C VAL A 270 -8.08 -25.47 11.60
N CYS A 271 -7.37 -26.51 11.18
CA CYS A 271 -7.50 -27.87 11.70
C CYS A 271 -6.30 -28.35 12.51
N ARG A 272 -5.13 -27.68 12.37
CA ARG A 272 -3.94 -27.91 13.20
C ARG A 272 -3.28 -26.56 13.48
N PHE A 273 -2.77 -26.42 14.71
CA PHE A 273 -2.04 -25.25 15.17
C PHE A 273 -0.87 -25.70 16.04
N ASP A 274 0.33 -25.55 15.53
CA ASP A 274 1.59 -25.86 16.20
C ASP A 274 2.35 -24.57 16.48
N ARG A 275 2.82 -24.39 17.72
CA ARG A 275 3.60 -23.23 18.15
C ARG A 275 4.64 -23.63 19.19
N TRP A 276 5.90 -23.31 18.97
CA TRP A 276 6.98 -23.52 19.93
C TRP A 276 8.12 -22.54 19.72
N ASN A 277 8.96 -22.37 20.73
CA ASN A 277 10.18 -21.59 20.66
C ASN A 277 11.38 -22.37 21.27
N GLN A 278 12.54 -21.73 21.30
CA GLN A 278 13.76 -22.36 21.78
C GLN A 278 13.70 -22.77 23.28
N SER A 279 12.90 -22.07 24.10
CA SER A 279 12.77 -22.39 25.54
C SER A 279 11.97 -23.69 25.80
N ASP A 280 11.24 -24.17 24.81
CA ASP A 280 10.48 -25.43 24.87
C ASP A 280 11.37 -26.67 24.64
N LEU A 281 12.66 -26.47 24.38
CA LEU A 281 13.60 -27.55 24.26
C LEU A 281 13.99 -28.15 25.65
N PRO A 282 14.14 -29.46 25.74
CA PRO A 282 14.77 -30.08 26.92
C PRO A 282 16.14 -29.47 27.17
N SER A 283 16.45 -29.14 28.45
CA SER A 283 17.70 -28.54 28.88
C SER A 283 18.96 -29.33 28.50
N THR A 284 18.82 -30.62 28.20
CA THR A 284 19.90 -31.50 27.73
C THR A 284 20.37 -31.19 26.29
N LEU A 285 19.60 -30.43 25.51
CA LEU A 285 19.95 -30.02 24.17
C LEU A 285 20.38 -28.53 24.09
N ALA A 286 20.28 -27.82 25.19
CA ALA A 286 20.65 -26.42 25.30
C ALA A 286 22.17 -26.25 25.52
N ALA A 287 22.96 -26.37 24.45
CA ALA A 287 24.22 -25.63 24.43
C ALA A 287 23.82 -24.15 24.27
N GLU A 288 24.13 -23.30 25.26
CA GLU A 288 23.78 -21.88 25.25
C GLU A 288 24.39 -21.19 24.01
N PRO A 289 23.60 -20.83 22.98
CA PRO A 289 24.13 -20.03 21.90
C PRO A 289 24.37 -18.61 22.39
N ARG A 290 25.33 -17.93 21.81
CA ARG A 290 25.54 -16.50 22.07
C ARG A 290 24.30 -15.73 21.61
N PRO A 291 23.98 -14.56 22.23
CA PRO A 291 22.88 -13.73 21.77
C PRO A 291 22.97 -13.46 20.26
N GLY A 292 21.96 -13.88 19.51
CA GLY A 292 21.90 -13.73 18.04
C GLY A 292 22.41 -14.93 17.21
N GLU A 293 22.97 -15.99 17.83
CA GLU A 293 23.33 -17.23 17.13
C GLU A 293 22.19 -18.25 17.17
N SER A 294 21.93 -18.91 16.03
CA SER A 294 20.97 -20.03 15.98
C SER A 294 21.57 -21.27 16.65
N ASN A 295 20.80 -21.94 17.53
CA ASN A 295 21.18 -23.23 18.09
C ASN A 295 21.00 -24.32 17.00
N PRO A 296 22.07 -24.99 16.53
CA PRO A 296 21.96 -26.00 15.48
C PRO A 296 21.04 -27.16 15.86
N ALA A 297 21.00 -27.58 17.12
CA ALA A 297 20.11 -28.64 17.60
C ALA A 297 18.63 -28.20 17.58
N TYR A 298 18.36 -26.93 17.91
CA TYR A 298 17.00 -26.37 17.79
C TYR A 298 16.53 -26.35 16.34
N TRP A 299 17.40 -25.93 15.42
CA TRP A 299 17.07 -25.83 14.00
C TRP A 299 16.80 -27.20 13.37
N GLU A 300 17.63 -28.21 13.68
CA GLU A 300 17.41 -29.58 13.21
C GLU A 300 16.10 -30.18 13.74
N LEU A 301 15.80 -29.94 15.04
CA LEU A 301 14.54 -30.37 15.64
C LEU A 301 13.34 -29.67 15.00
N THR A 302 13.44 -28.36 14.73
CA THR A 302 12.41 -27.59 14.05
C THR A 302 12.11 -28.16 12.66
N LEU A 303 13.15 -28.38 11.84
CA LEU A 303 12.97 -28.96 10.50
C LEU A 303 12.36 -30.36 10.56
N ARG A 304 12.74 -31.17 11.56
CA ARG A 304 12.15 -32.48 11.76
C ARG A 304 10.67 -32.39 12.11
N ARG A 305 10.29 -31.56 13.07
CA ARG A 305 8.86 -31.34 13.46
C ARG A 305 8.03 -30.84 12.29
N VAL A 306 8.54 -29.88 11.53
CA VAL A 306 7.86 -29.36 10.32
C VAL A 306 7.60 -30.49 9.32
N ARG A 307 8.61 -31.34 9.07
CA ARG A 307 8.46 -32.50 8.17
C ARG A 307 7.43 -33.52 8.66
N ASP A 308 7.53 -33.88 9.94
CA ASP A 308 6.65 -34.89 10.54
C ASP A 308 5.18 -34.39 10.58
N ALA A 309 4.93 -33.11 10.88
CA ALA A 309 3.59 -32.53 10.88
C ALA A 309 3.02 -32.34 9.47
N THR A 310 3.85 -31.88 8.53
CA THR A 310 3.41 -31.59 7.16
C THR A 310 3.14 -32.87 6.36
N GLY A 311 3.96 -33.92 6.52
CA GLY A 311 3.86 -35.15 5.76
C GLY A 311 3.85 -34.87 4.24
N ASN A 312 2.85 -35.40 3.53
CA ASN A 312 2.68 -35.19 2.09
C ASN A 312 1.74 -34.04 1.72
N VAL A 313 1.30 -33.23 2.71
CA VAL A 313 0.36 -32.12 2.48
C VAL A 313 1.11 -30.92 1.88
N PRO A 314 0.56 -30.22 0.87
CA PRO A 314 1.19 -29.04 0.31
C PRO A 314 1.40 -27.93 1.36
N ALA A 315 2.57 -27.30 1.35
CA ALA A 315 2.91 -26.25 2.33
C ALA A 315 3.66 -25.08 1.71
N TYR A 316 3.45 -23.88 2.29
CA TYR A 316 4.36 -22.74 2.15
C TYR A 316 5.14 -22.55 3.44
N VAL A 317 6.41 -22.18 3.31
CA VAL A 317 7.29 -21.85 4.43
C VAL A 317 7.98 -20.51 4.16
N ASP A 318 8.07 -19.62 5.18
CA ASP A 318 8.89 -18.41 5.05
C ASP A 318 10.36 -18.80 4.80
N SER A 319 10.86 -18.41 3.63
CA SER A 319 12.26 -18.62 3.21
C SER A 319 13.04 -17.32 3.09
N THR A 320 12.60 -16.26 3.79
CA THR A 320 13.23 -14.96 3.78
C THR A 320 14.43 -14.92 4.74
N GLY A 321 15.60 -14.53 4.26
CA GLY A 321 16.77 -14.23 5.10
C GLY A 321 18.10 -14.85 4.67
N PRO A 322 19.25 -14.32 5.20
CA PRO A 322 20.58 -14.78 4.87
C PRO A 322 20.91 -16.07 5.60
N GLY A 323 20.83 -17.21 4.99
CA GLY A 323 21.22 -18.44 5.67
C GLY A 323 20.91 -19.71 4.92
N GLY A 324 20.78 -19.60 3.62
CA GLY A 324 20.48 -20.72 2.75
C GLY A 324 19.00 -21.07 2.75
N PRO A 325 18.52 -21.55 1.64
CA PRO A 325 17.12 -21.80 1.44
C PRO A 325 16.65 -22.90 2.39
N ILE A 326 15.73 -22.54 3.27
CA ILE A 326 15.00 -23.49 4.13
C ILE A 326 14.34 -24.55 3.24
N ASP A 327 13.83 -24.14 2.10
CA ASP A 327 13.30 -24.98 1.04
C ASP A 327 14.35 -25.97 0.51
N GLN A 328 15.64 -25.62 0.39
CA GLN A 328 16.70 -26.53 0.01
C GLN A 328 16.97 -27.57 1.12
N ALA A 329 17.01 -27.15 2.39
CA ALA A 329 17.18 -28.08 3.51
C ALA A 329 16.01 -29.06 3.64
N LEU A 330 14.78 -28.60 3.38
CA LEU A 330 13.60 -29.44 3.37
C LEU A 330 13.55 -30.33 2.12
N SER A 331 13.92 -29.81 0.93
CA SER A 331 13.97 -30.56 -0.34
C SER A 331 15.08 -31.60 -0.36
N ALA A 332 16.25 -31.31 0.24
CA ALA A 332 17.33 -32.30 0.42
C ALA A 332 16.87 -33.49 1.27
N GLY A 333 15.88 -33.30 2.16
CA GLY A 333 15.19 -34.36 2.90
C GLY A 333 14.10 -35.11 2.10
N GLY A 334 13.90 -34.82 0.81
CA GLY A 334 12.93 -35.50 -0.05
C GLY A 334 11.51 -34.89 -0.08
N PHE A 335 11.27 -33.78 0.59
CA PHE A 335 9.94 -33.15 0.68
C PHE A 335 9.73 -32.16 -0.46
N LYS A 336 9.14 -32.61 -1.56
CA LYS A 336 8.82 -31.79 -2.75
C LYS A 336 7.51 -31.00 -2.62
N ASN A 337 6.74 -31.23 -1.58
CA ASN A 337 5.45 -30.60 -1.31
C ASN A 337 5.56 -29.32 -0.45
N ILE A 338 6.76 -28.99 0.06
CA ILE A 338 7.03 -27.78 0.84
C ILE A 338 7.77 -26.80 -0.06
N GLU A 339 7.16 -25.65 -0.30
CA GLU A 339 7.67 -24.58 -1.16
C GLU A 339 8.05 -23.35 -0.33
N GLY A 340 9.23 -22.78 -0.61
CA GLY A 340 9.68 -21.53 0.03
C GLY A 340 8.91 -20.33 -0.48
N TYR A 341 8.46 -19.47 0.43
CA TYR A 341 7.84 -18.18 0.11
C TYR A 341 8.80 -17.04 0.52
N VAL A 342 9.28 -16.27 -0.46
CA VAL A 342 10.22 -15.17 -0.23
C VAL A 342 9.47 -13.88 0.00
N PHE A 343 9.65 -13.24 1.17
CA PHE A 343 9.07 -11.94 1.46
C PHE A 343 9.88 -10.81 0.82
N THR A 344 9.20 -10.09 -0.04
CA THR A 344 9.52 -8.73 -0.45
C THR A 344 8.45 -7.81 0.10
N GLN A 345 8.64 -6.50 0.10
CA GLN A 345 7.58 -5.57 0.52
C GLN A 345 6.26 -5.83 -0.21
N ARG A 346 6.34 -6.08 -1.52
CA ARG A 346 5.16 -6.34 -2.35
C ARG A 346 4.52 -7.70 -2.08
N SER A 347 5.31 -8.76 -1.94
CA SER A 347 4.75 -10.10 -1.69
C SER A 347 4.15 -10.20 -0.29
N LYS A 348 4.76 -9.58 0.75
CA LYS A 348 4.18 -9.50 2.11
C LYS A 348 2.87 -8.68 2.09
N GLN A 349 2.82 -7.58 1.34
CA GLN A 349 1.60 -6.81 1.18
C GLN A 349 0.47 -7.65 0.58
N LEU A 350 0.70 -8.31 -0.55
CA LEU A 350 -0.31 -9.16 -1.22
C LEU A 350 -0.76 -10.32 -0.32
N LEU A 351 0.16 -10.90 0.43
CA LEU A 351 -0.13 -11.99 1.36
C LEU A 351 -1.09 -11.54 2.47
N MET A 352 -0.81 -10.39 3.10
CA MET A 352 -1.64 -9.84 4.18
C MET A 352 -2.99 -9.33 3.68
N GLU A 353 -3.03 -8.70 2.51
CA GLU A 353 -4.28 -8.29 1.87
C GLU A 353 -5.16 -9.50 1.54
N GLY A 354 -4.58 -10.58 1.03
CA GLY A 354 -5.29 -11.84 0.79
C GLY A 354 -5.88 -12.46 2.06
N LEU A 355 -5.15 -12.43 3.18
CA LEU A 355 -5.66 -12.88 4.48
C LEU A 355 -6.79 -11.97 4.97
N ALA A 356 -6.64 -10.65 4.87
CA ALA A 356 -7.65 -9.70 5.30
C ALA A 356 -8.97 -9.89 4.53
N VAL A 357 -8.90 -10.06 3.22
CA VAL A 357 -10.07 -10.38 2.39
C VAL A 357 -10.71 -11.70 2.84
N ALA A 358 -9.91 -12.74 3.12
CA ALA A 358 -10.43 -14.04 3.58
C ALA A 358 -11.17 -13.93 4.92
N ILE A 359 -10.63 -13.16 5.87
CA ILE A 359 -11.26 -12.92 7.18
C ILE A 359 -12.58 -12.15 7.00
N GLN A 360 -12.57 -11.09 6.21
CA GLN A 360 -13.75 -10.25 5.97
C GLN A 360 -14.85 -11.01 5.21
N GLN A 361 -14.52 -11.83 4.24
CA GLN A 361 -15.45 -12.66 3.49
C GLN A 361 -15.90 -13.92 4.25
N GLY A 362 -15.27 -14.27 5.37
CA GLY A 362 -15.60 -15.46 6.13
C GLY A 362 -15.14 -16.78 5.56
N SER A 363 -14.14 -16.74 4.73
CA SER A 363 -13.56 -17.93 4.07
C SER A 363 -12.37 -18.53 4.84
N VAL A 364 -12.17 -18.13 6.08
CA VAL A 364 -11.19 -18.68 7.03
C VAL A 364 -11.76 -18.63 8.45
N GLY A 365 -11.53 -19.69 9.23
CA GLY A 365 -11.86 -19.74 10.65
C GLY A 365 -10.69 -20.24 11.47
N TYR A 366 -10.57 -19.79 12.71
CA TYR A 366 -9.44 -20.08 13.58
C TYR A 366 -9.87 -20.15 15.06
N PRO A 367 -9.11 -20.88 15.92
CA PRO A 367 -9.41 -20.98 17.33
C PRO A 367 -9.08 -19.67 18.06
N GLU A 368 -9.74 -19.48 19.19
CA GLU A 368 -9.35 -18.44 20.17
C GLU A 368 -7.90 -18.66 20.65
N GLY A 369 -7.22 -17.59 21.01
CA GLY A 369 -5.86 -17.65 21.57
C GLY A 369 -4.85 -16.79 20.81
N PRO A 370 -3.58 -17.24 20.65
CA PRO A 370 -2.51 -16.41 20.09
C PRO A 370 -2.81 -15.85 18.70
N ILE A 371 -3.48 -16.61 17.84
CA ILE A 371 -3.87 -16.17 16.49
C ILE A 371 -4.74 -14.91 16.58
N VAL A 372 -5.76 -14.92 17.46
CA VAL A 372 -6.69 -13.79 17.63
C VAL A 372 -5.97 -12.58 18.20
N LEU A 373 -5.13 -12.78 19.23
CA LEU A 373 -4.37 -11.69 19.86
C LEU A 373 -3.43 -10.99 18.88
N GLU A 374 -2.74 -11.75 18.03
CA GLU A 374 -1.85 -11.20 17.01
C GLU A 374 -2.64 -10.51 15.89
N LEU A 375 -3.77 -11.07 15.44
CA LEU A 375 -4.64 -10.43 14.46
C LEU A 375 -5.20 -9.09 14.96
N GLU A 376 -5.61 -9.01 16.24
CA GLU A 376 -6.15 -7.78 16.83
C GLU A 376 -5.11 -6.69 17.01
N SER A 377 -3.87 -7.06 17.29
CA SER A 377 -2.76 -6.12 17.48
C SER A 377 -2.09 -5.70 16.18
N PHE A 378 -2.32 -6.43 15.09
CA PHE A 378 -1.65 -6.22 13.82
C PHE A 378 -2.00 -4.87 13.18
N GLU A 379 -0.99 -4.19 12.62
CA GLU A 379 -1.14 -2.85 12.07
C GLU A 379 -0.65 -2.76 10.63
N TYR A 380 -1.16 -1.77 9.90
CA TYR A 380 -0.61 -1.39 8.61
C TYR A 380 -0.16 0.06 8.62
N GLU A 381 0.92 0.33 7.91
CA GLU A 381 1.48 1.66 7.74
C GLU A 381 1.71 1.97 6.27
N TYR A 382 1.24 3.15 5.83
CA TYR A 382 1.55 3.63 4.47
C TYR A 382 2.99 4.10 4.39
N THR A 383 3.77 3.48 3.53
CA THR A 383 5.13 3.88 3.20
C THR A 383 5.18 4.55 1.83
N ARG A 384 6.33 5.10 1.47
CA ARG A 384 6.55 5.69 0.14
C ARG A 384 6.35 4.68 -1.01
N THR A 385 6.65 3.43 -0.77
CA THR A 385 6.68 2.35 -1.78
C THR A 385 5.47 1.41 -1.71
N GLY A 386 4.54 1.63 -0.77
CA GLY A 386 3.35 0.80 -0.60
C GLY A 386 2.86 0.76 0.85
N VAL A 387 2.12 -0.28 1.19
CA VAL A 387 1.65 -0.52 2.56
C VAL A 387 2.59 -1.50 3.24
N ARG A 388 3.04 -1.17 4.44
CA ARG A 388 3.80 -2.07 5.32
C ARG A 388 2.84 -2.67 6.32
N TYR A 389 2.89 -3.98 6.47
CA TYR A 389 2.12 -4.75 7.42
C TYR A 389 3.07 -5.35 8.48
N SER A 390 2.81 -5.14 9.77
CA SER A 390 3.63 -5.67 10.88
C SER A 390 2.88 -5.61 12.19
N ALA A 391 3.29 -6.41 13.17
CA ALA A 391 2.93 -6.17 14.55
C ALA A 391 3.60 -4.87 15.08
N PRO A 392 3.01 -4.19 16.08
CA PRO A 392 3.65 -3.11 16.82
C PRO A 392 4.99 -3.55 17.45
N GLU A 393 5.84 -2.57 17.76
CA GLU A 393 7.15 -2.84 18.41
C GLU A 393 6.95 -3.61 19.73
N GLY A 394 7.66 -4.73 19.86
CA GLY A 394 7.57 -5.62 21.03
C GLY A 394 6.43 -6.64 20.99
N GLN A 395 5.70 -6.75 19.89
CA GLN A 395 4.67 -7.76 19.67
C GLN A 395 5.07 -8.72 18.52
N HIS A 396 4.39 -9.87 18.46
CA HIS A 396 4.66 -10.94 17.49
C HIS A 396 3.66 -10.92 16.35
N ASP A 397 4.08 -11.36 15.15
CA ASP A 397 3.24 -11.56 13.95
C ASP A 397 3.38 -12.96 13.34
N ASP A 398 3.95 -13.89 14.08
CA ASP A 398 4.28 -15.26 13.62
C ASP A 398 3.01 -16.07 13.28
N CYS A 399 1.96 -15.97 14.11
CA CYS A 399 0.69 -16.65 13.84
C CYS A 399 -0.04 -16.03 12.65
N VAL A 400 0.01 -14.69 12.53
CA VAL A 400 -0.59 -13.98 11.39
C VAL A 400 0.13 -14.38 10.09
N THR A 401 1.46 -14.43 10.12
CA THR A 401 2.30 -14.81 8.98
C THR A 401 2.03 -16.26 8.57
N ALA A 402 2.03 -17.21 9.51
CA ALA A 402 1.75 -18.62 9.24
C ALA A 402 0.34 -18.82 8.66
N LEU A 403 -0.68 -18.13 9.22
CA LEU A 403 -2.06 -18.19 8.72
C LEU A 403 -2.17 -17.62 7.30
N ALA A 404 -1.48 -16.51 7.02
CA ALA A 404 -1.46 -15.91 5.70
C ALA A 404 -0.78 -16.81 4.66
N LEU A 405 0.33 -17.48 5.02
CA LEU A 405 1.00 -18.47 4.17
C LEU A 405 0.09 -19.67 3.90
N ALA A 406 -0.59 -20.21 4.93
CA ALA A 406 -1.55 -21.28 4.77
C ALA A 406 -2.70 -20.88 3.81
N ARG A 407 -3.24 -19.67 3.97
CA ARG A 407 -4.31 -19.15 3.11
C ARG A 407 -3.86 -18.97 1.66
N ALA A 408 -2.67 -18.43 1.44
CA ALA A 408 -2.10 -18.30 0.10
C ALA A 408 -1.90 -19.67 -0.57
N ARG A 409 -1.39 -20.65 0.18
CA ARG A 409 -1.24 -22.03 -0.32
C ARG A 409 -2.59 -22.68 -0.63
N PHE A 410 -3.60 -22.41 0.19
CA PHE A 410 -4.96 -22.89 0.00
C PHE A 410 -5.54 -22.44 -1.36
N VAL A 411 -5.44 -21.15 -1.67
CA VAL A 411 -5.89 -20.59 -2.95
C VAL A 411 -5.15 -21.24 -4.12
N ALA A 412 -3.82 -21.30 -4.03
CA ALA A 412 -2.99 -21.90 -5.08
C ALA A 412 -3.33 -23.38 -5.34
N GLU A 413 -3.66 -24.14 -4.28
CA GLU A 413 -4.03 -25.55 -4.42
C GLU A 413 -5.45 -25.74 -4.95
N GLN A 414 -6.39 -24.86 -4.61
CA GLN A 414 -7.74 -24.86 -5.21
C GLN A 414 -7.67 -24.57 -6.71
N ASP A 415 -6.95 -23.54 -7.14
CA ASP A 415 -6.76 -23.18 -8.55
C ASP A 415 -6.14 -24.33 -9.33
N ARG A 416 -5.14 -24.98 -8.73
CA ARG A 416 -4.48 -26.16 -9.33
C ARG A 416 -5.45 -27.33 -9.54
N ARG A 417 -6.27 -27.64 -8.53
CA ARG A 417 -7.26 -28.75 -8.61
C ARG A 417 -8.34 -28.44 -9.63
N GLU A 418 -8.82 -27.23 -9.70
CA GLU A 418 -9.79 -26.80 -10.69
C GLU A 418 -9.22 -26.93 -12.11
N LEU A 419 -7.97 -26.49 -12.33
CA LEU A 419 -7.29 -26.64 -13.60
C LEU A 419 -7.16 -28.13 -14.02
N VAL A 420 -6.73 -28.99 -13.08
CA VAL A 420 -6.62 -30.42 -13.32
C VAL A 420 -7.99 -31.05 -13.63
N GLY A 421 -9.03 -30.63 -12.88
CA GLY A 421 -10.41 -31.06 -13.13
C GLY A 421 -10.87 -30.78 -14.56
N ARG A 422 -10.70 -29.52 -15.00
CA ARG A 422 -11.02 -29.07 -16.37
C ARG A 422 -10.21 -29.84 -17.43
N MET A 423 -8.92 -30.11 -17.20
CA MET A 423 -8.09 -30.88 -18.10
C MET A 423 -8.59 -32.34 -18.22
N LEU A 424 -9.01 -32.95 -17.12
CA LEU A 424 -9.55 -34.31 -17.12
C LEU A 424 -10.92 -34.39 -17.82
N GLU A 425 -11.77 -33.37 -17.67
CA GLU A 425 -13.04 -33.24 -18.41
C GLU A 425 -12.80 -33.19 -19.93
N VAL A 426 -11.89 -32.30 -20.37
CA VAL A 426 -11.51 -32.20 -21.79
C VAL A 426 -10.96 -33.51 -22.34
N MET A 427 -10.15 -34.22 -21.53
CA MET A 427 -9.64 -35.57 -21.92
C MET A 427 -10.76 -36.61 -21.98
N ARG A 428 -11.79 -36.51 -21.14
CA ARG A 428 -12.91 -37.45 -21.07
C ARG A 428 -13.93 -37.26 -22.19
N GLU A 429 -14.14 -36.01 -22.61
CA GLU A 429 -15.02 -35.61 -23.70
C GLU A 429 -14.47 -35.97 -25.09
N GLY A 430 -13.24 -36.53 -25.16
CA GLY A 430 -12.66 -37.10 -26.35
C GLY A 430 -12.68 -36.17 -27.56
N VAL A 431 -11.99 -35.02 -27.48
CA VAL A 431 -11.69 -34.25 -28.68
C VAL A 431 -10.76 -35.11 -29.54
N PRO A 432 -11.19 -35.60 -30.71
CA PRO A 432 -10.33 -36.43 -31.55
C PRO A 432 -9.14 -35.59 -32.01
N ILE A 433 -7.93 -35.98 -31.63
CA ILE A 433 -6.70 -35.46 -32.22
C ILE A 433 -6.69 -36.02 -33.66
N SER A 434 -7.25 -35.27 -34.62
CA SER A 434 -7.15 -35.61 -36.04
C SER A 434 -5.68 -35.45 -36.46
N ARG A 435 -5.04 -36.61 -36.66
CA ARG A 435 -3.80 -36.72 -37.44
C ARG A 435 -4.20 -36.66 -38.92
N SER A 436 -4.39 -35.52 -39.50
CA SER A 436 -4.21 -35.29 -40.93
C SER A 436 -4.34 -33.77 -41.18
N GLY A 437 -3.31 -33.20 -41.78
CA GLY A 437 -3.36 -31.84 -42.26
C GLY A 437 -4.29 -31.73 -43.46
N GLU A 438 -5.24 -30.85 -43.35
CA GLU A 438 -5.79 -30.05 -44.45
C GLU A 438 -6.60 -28.90 -43.83
N ALA A 439 -6.31 -27.72 -44.28
CA ALA A 439 -6.91 -26.48 -43.79
C ALA A 439 -8.30 -26.26 -44.36
N GLU A 440 -9.31 -26.03 -43.53
CA GLU A 440 -10.45 -25.24 -43.92
C GLU A 440 -10.79 -24.21 -42.84
N ALA A 441 -10.82 -22.97 -43.29
CA ALA A 441 -11.04 -21.77 -42.48
C ALA A 441 -12.50 -21.68 -42.05
N SER A 442 -12.78 -21.74 -40.74
CA SER A 442 -13.84 -21.05 -40.03
C SER A 442 -13.97 -21.56 -38.58
N ARG A 443 -13.09 -21.14 -37.68
CA ARG A 443 -13.29 -21.27 -36.22
C ARG A 443 -12.68 -20.06 -35.54
N GLU A 444 -13.48 -19.40 -34.74
CA GLU A 444 -13.00 -18.37 -33.80
C GLU A 444 -11.84 -18.91 -32.94
N PRO A 445 -10.83 -18.10 -32.66
CA PRO A 445 -9.67 -18.55 -31.88
C PRO A 445 -10.09 -18.81 -30.44
N MET A 446 -9.95 -20.05 -30.01
CA MET A 446 -10.06 -20.47 -28.60
C MET A 446 -8.96 -19.76 -27.80
N THR A 447 -9.34 -18.84 -26.93
CA THR A 447 -8.42 -18.13 -26.04
C THR A 447 -7.90 -19.10 -25.00
N VAL A 448 -6.66 -19.56 -25.17
CA VAL A 448 -5.96 -20.37 -24.18
C VAL A 448 -5.56 -19.45 -23.03
N TYR A 449 -6.28 -19.51 -21.91
CA TYR A 449 -5.87 -18.84 -20.68
C TYR A 449 -4.63 -19.54 -20.11
N ARG A 450 -3.45 -18.99 -20.37
CA ARG A 450 -2.23 -19.36 -19.63
C ARG A 450 -2.37 -18.91 -18.20
N THR A 451 -2.21 -19.82 -17.25
CA THR A 451 -2.10 -19.52 -15.81
C THR A 451 -1.12 -18.36 -15.60
N ARG A 452 -1.62 -17.28 -15.04
CA ARG A 452 -0.82 -16.08 -14.75
C ARG A 452 0.06 -16.34 -13.52
N THR A 453 1.25 -16.86 -13.71
CA THR A 453 2.31 -16.73 -12.70
C THR A 453 2.72 -15.26 -12.61
N ALA A 454 3.22 -14.81 -11.46
CA ALA A 454 3.69 -13.44 -11.29
C ALA A 454 4.69 -13.01 -12.39
N ALA A 455 5.49 -13.96 -12.90
CA ALA A 455 6.38 -13.77 -14.05
C ALA A 455 5.62 -13.55 -15.36
N GLY A 456 4.50 -14.24 -15.59
CA GLY A 456 3.67 -14.08 -16.79
C GLY A 456 2.95 -12.72 -16.84
N ILE A 457 2.53 -12.19 -15.69
CA ILE A 457 1.94 -10.84 -15.58
C ILE A 457 2.99 -9.76 -15.83
N ALA A 458 4.22 -9.94 -15.32
CA ALA A 458 5.33 -9.00 -15.55
C ALA A 458 5.72 -8.95 -17.03
N GLU A 459 5.78 -10.09 -17.70
CA GLU A 459 6.12 -10.18 -19.14
C GLU A 459 5.01 -9.57 -20.02
N GLN A 460 3.75 -9.79 -19.71
CA GLN A 460 2.64 -9.19 -20.43
C GLN A 460 2.60 -7.67 -20.26
N ARG A 461 2.91 -7.15 -19.06
CA ARG A 461 3.06 -5.71 -18.82
C ARG A 461 4.26 -5.11 -19.57
N ARG A 462 5.38 -5.83 -19.62
CA ARG A 462 6.56 -5.40 -20.37
C ARG A 462 6.24 -5.26 -21.86
N ARG A 463 5.56 -6.24 -22.46
CA ARG A 463 5.13 -6.21 -23.87
C ARG A 463 4.12 -5.10 -24.16
N ALA A 464 3.18 -4.84 -23.24
CA ALA A 464 2.23 -3.74 -23.38
C ALA A 464 2.93 -2.36 -23.33
N ILE A 465 3.93 -2.20 -22.46
CA ILE A 465 4.73 -0.98 -22.37
C ILE A 465 5.61 -0.82 -23.62
N GLU A 466 6.21 -1.89 -24.13
CA GLU A 466 7.00 -1.86 -25.36
C GLU A 466 6.15 -1.56 -26.60
N ALA A 467 4.91 -2.04 -26.68
CA ALA A 467 3.95 -1.68 -27.72
C ALA A 467 3.54 -0.21 -27.67
N MET A 468 3.22 0.31 -26.46
CA MET A 468 2.95 1.74 -26.24
C MET A 468 4.13 2.66 -26.62
N LEU A 469 5.36 2.19 -26.43
CA LEU A 469 6.58 2.95 -26.75
C LEU A 469 6.91 2.92 -28.26
N ARG A 470 6.39 1.95 -29.04
CA ARG A 470 6.59 1.85 -30.48
C ARG A 470 5.58 2.64 -31.31
N GLY A 471 4.50 3.17 -30.70
CA GLY A 471 3.54 4.01 -31.39
C GLY A 471 2.65 3.25 -32.40
N ASP A 472 2.44 1.96 -32.20
CA ASP A 472 1.50 1.19 -33.03
C ASP A 472 0.08 1.43 -32.45
N ASP A 473 -0.54 2.52 -32.93
CA ASP A 473 -1.98 2.75 -32.86
C ASP A 473 -2.61 2.04 -34.07
N ASP A 474 -3.36 0.98 -33.81
CA ASP A 474 -4.46 0.48 -34.65
C ASP A 474 -5.66 0.13 -33.76
#